data_94e9fc1b12ebd158a4e0b73d56ffb7a9
#
_entry.id   94e9fc1b12ebd158a4e0b73d56ffb7a9
#
_cell.length_a   1.000
_cell.length_b   1.000
_cell.length_c   1.000
_cell.angle_alpha   90.00
_cell.angle_beta   90.00
_cell.angle_gamma   90.00
#
_symmetry.space_group_name_H-M   'P 1'
#
loop_
_entity.id
_entity.type
_entity.pdbx_description
1 polymer ?
#
loop_
_entity_poly.entity_id
_entity_poly.type
_entity_poly.pdbx_seq_one_letter_code
_entity_poly.pdbx_strand_id
1 'polypeptide(L)' 'MSYLSLIIALITIESNGNNDAIGDSGAAFGCLQMHAAYVQDAAEYAGKDWVHEDAFDRDTAIQIFAAY' A
#
# COMPACT_ATOMS: atom_id res chain seq x y z
N MET A 1 12.32 12.66 11.74
CA MET A 1 11.45 11.47 11.62
C MET A 1 12.06 10.51 10.60
N SER A 2 12.14 9.22 10.93
CA SER A 2 12.67 8.24 9.99
C SER A 2 11.63 7.91 8.92
N TYR A 3 12.08 7.34 7.79
CA TYR A 3 11.19 6.89 6.73
C TYR A 3 10.19 5.84 7.25
N LEU A 4 10.67 4.93 8.10
CA LEU A 4 9.80 3.90 8.70
C LEU A 4 8.74 4.53 9.60
N SER A 5 9.09 5.54 10.37
CA SER A 5 8.12 6.25 11.22
C SER A 5 7.04 6.93 10.38
N LEU A 6 7.42 7.49 9.23
CA LEU A 6 6.46 8.09 8.30
C LEU A 6 5.50 7.03 7.74
N ILE A 7 6.00 5.85 7.35
CA ILE A 7 5.18 4.77 6.84
C ILE A 7 4.19 4.30 7.91
N ILE A 8 4.63 4.13 9.16
CA ILE A 8 3.76 3.72 10.26
C ILE A 8 2.64 4.75 10.49
N ALA A 9 2.98 6.03 10.44
CA ALA A 9 1.98 7.09 10.58
C ALA A 9 0.95 7.05 9.44
N LEU A 10 1.39 6.83 8.21
CA LEU A 10 0.49 6.72 7.06
C LEU A 10 -0.44 5.50 7.18
N ILE A 11 0.07 4.36 7.64
CA ILE A 11 -0.75 3.17 7.87
C ILE A 11 -1.87 3.49 8.87
N THR A 12 -1.55 4.19 9.95
CA THR A 12 -2.54 4.56 10.96
C THR A 12 -3.59 5.51 10.39
N ILE A 13 -3.18 6.52 9.64
CA ILE A 13 -4.08 7.51 9.04
C ILE A 13 -4.98 6.86 7.98
N GLU A 14 -4.41 6.03 7.11
CA GLU A 14 -5.14 5.50 5.95
C GLU A 14 -6.11 4.38 6.32
N SER A 15 -5.79 3.54 7.30
CA SER A 15 -6.55 2.33 7.56
C SER A 15 -6.72 1.99 9.04
N ASN A 16 -6.24 2.84 9.92
CA ASN A 16 -6.18 2.54 11.37
C ASN A 16 -5.40 1.23 11.63
N GLY A 17 -4.40 0.95 10.80
CA GLY A 17 -3.56 -0.24 10.94
C GLY A 17 -4.15 -1.53 10.39
N ASN A 18 -5.31 -1.48 9.71
CA ASN A 18 -5.99 -2.68 9.24
C ASN A 18 -5.46 -3.10 7.86
N ASN A 19 -4.81 -4.27 7.79
CA ASN A 19 -4.26 -4.81 6.54
C ASN A 19 -5.33 -5.20 5.53
N ASP A 20 -6.53 -5.53 6.00
CA ASP A 20 -7.66 -5.98 5.17
C ASP A 20 -8.62 -4.84 4.82
N ALA A 21 -8.26 -3.61 5.12
CA ALA A 21 -9.12 -2.46 4.88
C ALA A 21 -9.43 -2.28 3.39
N ILE A 22 -10.69 -1.98 3.09
CA ILE A 22 -11.16 -1.64 1.75
C ILE A 22 -11.89 -0.31 1.85
N GLY A 23 -11.42 0.68 1.10
CA GLY A 23 -11.99 2.02 1.10
C GLY A 23 -12.30 2.51 -0.31
N ASP A 24 -12.78 3.77 -0.41
CA ASP A 24 -13.10 4.42 -1.69
C ASP A 24 -14.02 3.57 -2.56
N SER A 25 -15.09 3.04 -1.95
CA SER A 25 -16.10 2.21 -2.63
C SER A 25 -15.49 0.95 -3.26
N GLY A 26 -14.47 0.38 -2.62
CA GLY A 26 -13.81 -0.85 -3.06
C GLY A 26 -12.56 -0.63 -3.89
N ALA A 27 -12.13 0.62 -4.09
CA ALA A 27 -10.97 0.92 -4.94
C ALA A 27 -9.63 0.94 -4.18
N ALA A 28 -9.66 1.17 -2.86
CA ALA A 28 -8.45 1.30 -2.05
C ALA A 28 -8.27 0.08 -1.15
N PHE A 29 -7.14 -0.61 -1.26
CA PHE A 29 -6.87 -1.87 -0.57
C PHE A 29 -5.76 -1.73 0.46
N GLY A 30 -5.94 -2.40 1.59
CA GLY A 30 -4.89 -2.69 2.56
C GLY A 30 -4.60 -1.57 3.54
N CYS A 31 -3.55 -1.75 4.34
CA CYS A 31 -3.21 -0.83 5.42
C CYS A 31 -2.79 0.56 4.93
N LEU A 32 -2.33 0.67 3.69
CA LEU A 32 -1.97 1.94 3.06
C LEU A 32 -3.03 2.42 2.06
N GLN A 33 -4.16 1.72 1.94
CA GLN A 33 -5.29 2.08 1.08
C GLN A 33 -4.85 2.39 -0.35
N MET A 34 -4.16 1.41 -0.97
CA MET A 34 -3.60 1.56 -2.30
C MET A 34 -4.63 1.32 -3.39
N HIS A 35 -4.63 2.17 -4.41
CA HIS A 35 -5.44 2.00 -5.61
C HIS A 35 -4.71 1.11 -6.62
N ALA A 36 -5.46 0.46 -7.51
CA ALA A 36 -4.89 -0.45 -8.51
C ALA A 36 -3.86 0.23 -9.40
N ALA A 37 -4.15 1.45 -9.84
CA ALA A 37 -3.22 2.20 -10.70
C ALA A 37 -1.90 2.48 -10.00
N TYR A 38 -1.93 2.79 -8.71
CA TYR A 38 -0.71 3.01 -7.93
C TYR A 38 0.14 1.74 -7.85
N VAL A 39 -0.50 0.60 -7.55
CA VAL A 39 0.20 -0.69 -7.46
C VAL A 39 0.80 -1.07 -8.81
N GLN A 40 0.05 -0.87 -9.89
CA GLN A 40 0.53 -1.17 -11.24
C GLN A 40 1.73 -0.32 -11.61
N ASP A 41 1.69 0.99 -11.34
CA ASP A 41 2.78 1.90 -11.63
C ASP A 41 4.03 1.54 -10.82
N ALA A 42 3.85 1.22 -9.54
CA ALA A 42 4.94 0.80 -8.68
C ALA A 42 5.57 -0.50 -9.16
N ALA A 43 4.74 -1.47 -9.58
CA ALA A 43 5.21 -2.75 -10.10
C ALA A 43 6.06 -2.56 -11.36
N GLU A 44 5.60 -1.73 -12.30
CA GLU A 44 6.36 -1.42 -13.51
C GLU A 44 7.68 -0.73 -13.19
N TYR A 45 7.65 0.24 -12.29
CA TYR A 45 8.84 0.99 -11.89
C TYR A 45 9.88 0.07 -11.25
N ALA A 46 9.46 -0.86 -10.38
CA ALA A 46 10.35 -1.76 -9.65
C ALA A 46 10.68 -3.05 -10.40
N GLY A 47 10.05 -3.32 -11.55
CA GLY A 47 10.22 -4.58 -12.27
C GLY A 47 9.65 -5.77 -11.52
N LYS A 48 8.52 -5.59 -10.84
CA LYS A 48 7.86 -6.62 -10.04
C LYS A 48 6.50 -7.01 -10.64
N ASP A 49 5.97 -8.14 -10.18
CA ASP A 49 4.67 -8.67 -10.63
C ASP A 49 3.55 -8.38 -9.64
N TRP A 50 3.64 -7.28 -8.89
CA TRP A 50 2.63 -6.94 -7.89
C TRP A 50 1.27 -6.71 -8.55
N VAL A 51 0.21 -7.21 -7.88
CA VAL A 51 -1.17 -6.97 -8.26
C VAL A 51 -1.88 -6.23 -7.12
N HIS A 52 -3.09 -5.71 -7.37
CA HIS A 52 -3.79 -4.87 -6.41
C HIS A 52 -4.01 -5.58 -5.05
N GLU A 53 -4.32 -6.88 -5.08
CA GLU A 53 -4.54 -7.68 -3.89
C GLU A 53 -3.29 -7.79 -2.99
N ASP A 54 -2.10 -7.60 -3.54
CA ASP A 54 -0.87 -7.62 -2.76
C ASP A 54 -0.82 -6.49 -1.72
N ALA A 55 -1.64 -5.44 -1.90
CA ALA A 55 -1.75 -4.35 -0.94
C ALA A 55 -2.35 -4.80 0.41
N PHE A 56 -3.01 -5.95 0.47
CA PHE A 56 -3.51 -6.51 1.72
C PHE A 56 -2.43 -7.14 2.58
N ASP A 57 -1.27 -7.49 2.01
CA ASP A 57 -0.12 -7.97 2.77
C ASP A 57 0.71 -6.77 3.22
N ARG A 58 0.82 -6.56 4.55
CA ARG A 58 1.47 -5.38 5.10
C ARG A 58 2.90 -5.21 4.58
N ASP A 59 3.69 -6.29 4.58
CA ASP A 59 5.09 -6.22 4.15
C ASP A 59 5.18 -5.85 2.67
N THR A 60 4.33 -6.44 1.83
CA THR A 60 4.29 -6.14 0.40
C THR A 60 3.78 -4.72 0.16
N ALA A 61 2.77 -4.28 0.90
CA ALA A 61 2.26 -2.91 0.80
C ALA A 61 3.37 -1.89 1.10
N ILE A 62 4.17 -2.14 2.11
CA ILE A 62 5.29 -1.27 2.45
C ILE A 62 6.34 -1.27 1.34
N GLN A 63 6.62 -2.43 0.74
CA GLN A 63 7.54 -2.52 -0.41
C GLN A 63 7.03 -1.72 -1.60
N ILE A 64 5.74 -1.83 -1.91
CA ILE A 64 5.11 -1.09 -3.01
C ILE A 64 5.23 0.41 -2.77
N PHE A 65 4.90 0.86 -1.56
CA PHE A 65 4.99 2.27 -1.20
C PHE A 65 6.43 2.79 -1.32
N ALA A 66 7.40 2.00 -0.83
CA ALA A 66 8.80 2.40 -0.84
C ALA A 66 9.39 2.41 -2.26
N ALA A 67 8.88 1.58 -3.17
CA ALA A 67 9.39 1.47 -4.53
C ALA A 67 9.02 2.67 -5.41
N TYR A 68 7.89 3.31 -5.12
CA TYR A 68 7.35 4.38 -5.95
C TYR A 68 7.22 5.69 -5.17
#